data_63b22072da5ac62ce70e07e787ca945d
#
_entry.id   63b22072da5ac62ce70e07e787ca945d
#
_cell.length_a   1.000
_cell.length_b   1.000
_cell.length_c   1.000
_cell.angle_alpha   90.00
_cell.angle_beta   90.00
_cell.angle_gamma   90.00
#
_symmetry.space_group_name_H-M   'P 1'
#
loop_
_entity.id
_entity.type
_entity.pdbx_description
1 polymer ?
#
loop_
_entity_poly.entity_id
_entity_poly.type
_entity_poly.pdbx_seq_one_letter_code
_entity_poly.pdbx_strand_id
1 'polypeptide(L)'
;MSYKYIGTPKYISFSECRENNHVFAPSKYTRFLPQNEWLFVPMSQICTESNTKIEIERKCEYNYTEIGDIDVSSGMVNHTHYYGMNLPSENPKHCQCGDILISTVRTYRGGVGIITEELSNHCCSPAILVIRNVAKIITKEYLLAILKTDFFVEQILGFQTRGMYPRLDSDAMNKVLIPIPKNVDTLKYVSILQRSFLNKYSLIRQRHANILQLIEKELTENQKSNKFNYHLPRLNEVKEIGRLDASLYKLFFKKHLFSILNYKNGYSPLTQQQLKLIPGPSLELRLLGTRIDSDHYEKGFYRLITPKQITNYGIVRNEEFIGTPAIIANIQFGDILFGESGTGRTMVFLDDDNNTINNAHAHILRSMLDNDIHRVITIRSILQFYKEIGMTDCMTVGGSGGHLSPSYFDRIMIPNFPESKQKEIAALYHNPQEYLTDDFTLDNFEEKDNEYNLAAGIYELDKTSKRLKEKLNKAIDDIVNDREVQIEF
;
A
#
# COMPACT_ATOMS: atom_id res chain seq x y z
N MET A 1 -13.10 -23.02 -8.70
CA MET A 1 -11.91 -22.92 -7.83
C MET A 1 -11.71 -24.28 -7.17
N SER A 2 -10.57 -24.92 -7.36
CA SER A 2 -10.19 -26.11 -6.61
C SER A 2 -9.46 -25.66 -5.36
N TYR A 3 -9.94 -26.03 -4.19
CA TYR A 3 -9.28 -25.71 -2.92
C TYR A 3 -8.22 -26.78 -2.65
N LYS A 4 -6.95 -26.39 -2.64
CA LYS A 4 -5.79 -27.28 -2.48
C LYS A 4 -5.79 -28.04 -1.15
N TYR A 5 -6.26 -27.37 -0.08
CA TYR A 5 -6.21 -27.88 1.30
C TYR A 5 -7.57 -28.27 1.87
N ILE A 6 -8.64 -28.16 1.09
CA ILE A 6 -10.01 -28.36 1.56
C ILE A 6 -10.71 -29.36 0.68
N GLY A 7 -11.34 -30.36 1.31
CA GLY A 7 -12.11 -31.39 0.62
C GLY A 7 -13.43 -31.68 1.30
N THR A 8 -14.43 -32.05 0.51
CA THR A 8 -15.68 -32.61 1.02
C THR A 8 -15.55 -34.10 1.08
N PRO A 9 -15.77 -34.76 2.24
CA PRO A 9 -15.69 -36.23 2.34
C PRO A 9 -16.73 -36.91 1.47
N LYS A 10 -16.39 -38.03 0.88
CA LYS A 10 -17.33 -38.86 0.11
C LYS A 10 -18.41 -39.49 0.96
N TYR A 11 -18.10 -39.73 2.24
CA TYR A 11 -18.99 -40.35 3.21
C TYR A 11 -18.89 -39.57 4.52
N ILE A 12 -19.98 -39.46 5.25
CA ILE A 12 -20.06 -38.90 6.59
C ILE A 12 -20.67 -39.92 7.53
N SER A 13 -20.26 -39.92 8.79
CA SER A 13 -20.85 -40.78 9.81
C SER A 13 -22.22 -40.25 10.25
N PHE A 14 -23.06 -41.11 10.81
CA PHE A 14 -24.34 -40.71 11.33
C PHE A 14 -24.19 -39.78 12.52
N SER A 15 -23.14 -39.91 13.34
CA SER A 15 -22.78 -39.01 14.42
C SER A 15 -22.47 -37.60 13.92
N GLU A 16 -21.66 -37.46 12.87
CA GLU A 16 -21.39 -36.16 12.25
C GLU A 16 -22.64 -35.49 11.67
N CYS A 17 -23.53 -36.31 11.07
CA CYS A 17 -24.80 -35.80 10.58
C CYS A 17 -25.68 -35.26 11.72
N ARG A 18 -25.71 -35.94 12.86
CA ARG A 18 -26.44 -35.52 14.07
C ARG A 18 -25.86 -34.24 14.67
N GLU A 19 -24.52 -34.13 14.77
CA GLU A 19 -23.82 -32.94 15.26
C GLU A 19 -24.10 -31.70 14.37
N ASN A 20 -24.31 -31.91 13.10
CA ASN A 20 -24.70 -30.86 12.15
C ASN A 20 -26.23 -30.71 11.97
N ASN A 21 -27.03 -31.10 13.00
CA ASN A 21 -28.48 -30.97 13.00
C ASN A 21 -29.19 -31.63 11.81
N HIS A 22 -28.67 -32.77 11.33
CA HIS A 22 -29.19 -33.52 10.16
C HIS A 22 -29.21 -32.72 8.84
N VAL A 23 -28.32 -31.73 8.72
CA VAL A 23 -28.17 -30.96 7.46
C VAL A 23 -27.29 -31.70 6.48
N PHE A 24 -27.80 -32.03 5.30
CA PHE A 24 -27.06 -32.76 4.25
C PHE A 24 -26.35 -31.83 3.23
N ALA A 25 -26.16 -30.56 3.56
CA ALA A 25 -25.40 -29.65 2.68
C ALA A 25 -23.91 -30.00 2.69
N PRO A 26 -23.28 -30.31 1.55
CA PRO A 26 -21.86 -30.72 1.49
C PRO A 26 -20.91 -29.74 2.18
N SER A 27 -21.22 -28.45 2.12
CA SER A 27 -20.43 -27.38 2.77
C SER A 27 -20.32 -27.50 4.29
N LYS A 28 -21.25 -28.23 4.95
CA LYS A 28 -21.19 -28.47 6.40
C LYS A 28 -20.20 -29.56 6.78
N TYR A 29 -19.77 -30.37 5.80
CA TYR A 29 -18.84 -31.50 6.01
C TYR A 29 -17.50 -31.27 5.33
N THR A 30 -17.27 -30.05 4.86
CA THR A 30 -15.97 -29.66 4.33
C THR A 30 -14.92 -29.76 5.42
N ARG A 31 -13.83 -30.46 5.12
CA ARG A 31 -12.72 -30.69 6.05
C ARG A 31 -11.45 -30.09 5.49
N PHE A 32 -10.64 -29.55 6.38
CA PHE A 32 -9.26 -29.26 6.08
C PHE A 32 -8.49 -30.58 5.94
N LEU A 33 -7.80 -30.76 4.83
CA LEU A 33 -7.00 -31.95 4.53
C LEU A 33 -5.51 -31.56 4.59
N PRO A 34 -4.86 -31.63 5.75
CA PRO A 34 -3.42 -31.38 5.83
C PRO A 34 -2.69 -32.40 4.96
N GLN A 35 -1.74 -31.91 4.17
CA GLN A 35 -0.93 -32.81 3.32
C GLN A 35 0.10 -33.59 4.14
N ASN A 36 0.30 -33.24 5.39
CA ASN A 36 1.39 -33.73 6.24
C ASN A 36 0.92 -33.97 7.67
N GLU A 37 1.74 -34.67 8.46
CA GLU A 37 1.54 -34.95 9.90
C GLU A 37 1.99 -33.80 10.82
N TRP A 38 1.99 -32.58 10.35
CA TRP A 38 2.39 -31.42 11.15
C TRP A 38 1.42 -31.13 12.29
N LEU A 39 1.94 -30.45 13.30
CA LEU A 39 1.10 -29.94 14.35
C LEU A 39 0.30 -28.74 13.83
N PHE A 40 -0.94 -28.98 13.49
CA PHE A 40 -1.90 -27.95 13.18
C PHE A 40 -2.73 -27.63 14.42
N VAL A 41 -2.67 -26.38 14.89
CA VAL A 41 -3.35 -25.95 16.10
C VAL A 41 -4.51 -25.03 15.71
N PRO A 42 -5.74 -25.30 16.23
CA PRO A 42 -6.87 -24.40 15.97
C PRO A 42 -6.62 -23.00 16.52
N MET A 43 -7.09 -22.00 15.81
CA MET A 43 -6.97 -20.58 16.17
C MET A 43 -7.47 -20.29 17.59
N SER A 44 -8.53 -20.98 18.04
CA SER A 44 -9.08 -20.90 19.40
C SER A 44 -8.10 -21.27 20.52
N GLN A 45 -7.04 -22.05 20.22
CA GLN A 45 -5.99 -22.40 21.17
C GLN A 45 -4.77 -21.49 21.09
N ILE A 46 -4.69 -20.65 20.05
CA ILE A 46 -3.55 -19.80 19.75
C ILE A 46 -3.78 -18.36 20.22
N CYS A 47 -5.00 -17.86 20.09
CA CYS A 47 -5.31 -16.48 20.40
C CYS A 47 -6.76 -16.30 20.84
N THR A 48 -7.07 -15.11 21.32
CA THR A 48 -8.43 -14.74 21.73
C THR A 48 -8.94 -13.57 20.88
N GLU A 49 -10.23 -13.62 20.52
CA GLU A 49 -10.93 -12.47 19.96
C GLU A 49 -11.27 -11.47 21.08
N SER A 50 -10.97 -10.20 20.87
CA SER A 50 -11.39 -9.12 21.75
C SER A 50 -12.66 -8.48 21.19
N ASN A 51 -13.74 -8.53 21.97
CA ASN A 51 -15.01 -7.88 21.67
C ASN A 51 -15.26 -6.67 22.58
N THR A 52 -14.21 -6.14 23.21
CA THR A 52 -14.29 -4.97 24.07
C THR A 52 -14.75 -3.77 23.26
N LYS A 53 -15.84 -3.13 23.68
CA LYS A 53 -16.36 -1.90 23.08
C LYS A 53 -15.73 -0.69 23.75
N ILE A 54 -15.67 0.42 23.03
CA ILE A 54 -15.28 1.71 23.58
C ILE A 54 -16.53 2.56 23.78
N GLU A 55 -16.63 3.22 24.94
CA GLU A 55 -17.69 4.20 25.19
C GLU A 55 -17.37 5.50 24.42
N ILE A 56 -18.38 6.00 23.70
CA ILE A 56 -18.22 7.15 22.82
C ILE A 56 -18.64 8.43 23.54
N GLU A 57 -17.68 9.33 23.74
CA GLU A 57 -17.93 10.70 24.19
C GLU A 57 -17.96 11.64 22.98
N ARG A 58 -19.04 12.39 22.79
CA ARG A 58 -19.31 13.23 21.60
C ARG A 58 -18.18 14.20 21.23
N LYS A 59 -17.49 14.77 22.24
CA LYS A 59 -16.46 15.78 22.06
C LYS A 59 -15.03 15.23 22.07
N CYS A 60 -14.84 13.96 22.35
CA CYS A 60 -13.53 13.32 22.32
C CYS A 60 -13.13 12.94 20.90
N GLU A 61 -11.84 12.93 20.64
CA GLU A 61 -11.25 12.50 19.38
C GLU A 61 -10.95 10.99 19.45
N TYR A 62 -11.19 10.32 18.33
CA TYR A 62 -10.99 8.88 18.15
C TYR A 62 -10.19 8.62 16.87
N ASN A 63 -9.32 7.63 16.94
CA ASN A 63 -8.64 7.05 15.80
C ASN A 63 -9.45 5.84 15.33
N TYR A 64 -10.18 5.97 14.24
CA TYR A 64 -11.12 4.95 13.76
C TYR A 64 -10.58 4.23 12.54
N THR A 65 -10.60 2.90 12.59
CA THR A 65 -10.17 2.01 11.51
C THR A 65 -11.37 1.33 10.86
N GLU A 66 -11.52 1.49 9.55
CA GLU A 66 -12.45 0.75 8.72
C GLU A 66 -11.77 -0.41 7.97
N ILE A 67 -12.56 -1.28 7.35
CA ILE A 67 -12.04 -2.39 6.52
C ILE A 67 -11.11 -1.87 5.41
N GLY A 68 -11.46 -0.72 4.81
CA GLY A 68 -10.68 -0.09 3.77
C GLY A 68 -9.32 0.46 4.22
N ASP A 69 -9.13 0.63 5.53
CA ASP A 69 -7.89 1.12 6.11
C ASP A 69 -6.85 0.01 6.35
N ILE A 70 -7.24 -1.25 6.17
CA ILE A 70 -6.32 -2.39 6.21
C ILE A 70 -5.64 -2.51 4.84
N ASP A 71 -4.37 -2.18 4.78
CA ASP A 71 -3.58 -2.35 3.56
C ASP A 71 -3.32 -3.83 3.28
N VAL A 72 -4.03 -4.38 2.31
CA VAL A 72 -3.92 -5.79 1.94
C VAL A 72 -2.50 -6.20 1.55
N SER A 73 -1.73 -5.31 0.91
CA SER A 73 -0.38 -5.65 0.42
C SER A 73 0.65 -5.73 1.54
N SER A 74 0.65 -4.78 2.47
CA SER A 74 1.61 -4.71 3.57
C SER A 74 1.11 -5.34 4.86
N GLY A 75 -0.20 -5.33 5.10
CA GLY A 75 -0.77 -5.68 6.40
C GLY A 75 -0.66 -4.55 7.43
N MET A 76 -0.33 -3.34 6.98
CA MET A 76 -0.38 -2.15 7.84
C MET A 76 -1.83 -1.69 8.00
N VAL A 77 -2.14 -1.19 9.17
CA VAL A 77 -3.45 -0.63 9.49
C VAL A 77 -3.35 0.89 9.52
N ASN A 78 -4.22 1.56 8.78
CA ASN A 78 -4.40 3.01 8.82
C ASN A 78 -5.60 3.36 9.71
N HIS A 79 -5.78 4.64 9.97
CA HIS A 79 -6.91 5.16 10.74
C HIS A 79 -7.30 6.54 10.21
N THR A 80 -8.52 6.95 10.55
CA THR A 80 -9.04 8.30 10.30
C THR A 80 -9.46 8.93 11.62
N HIS A 81 -9.19 10.22 11.78
CA HIS A 81 -9.56 10.96 12.98
C HIS A 81 -11.01 11.42 12.91
N TYR A 82 -11.78 11.13 13.95
CA TYR A 82 -13.15 11.56 14.10
C TYR A 82 -13.40 12.12 15.49
N TYR A 83 -14.26 13.14 15.59
CA TYR A 83 -14.93 13.43 16.86
C TYR A 83 -16.01 12.39 17.12
N GLY A 84 -16.25 12.04 18.39
CA GLY A 84 -17.21 10.98 18.73
C GLY A 84 -18.62 11.19 18.15
N MET A 85 -19.04 12.46 17.98
CA MET A 85 -20.33 12.77 17.33
C MET A 85 -20.39 12.40 15.83
N ASN A 86 -19.25 12.18 15.19
CA ASN A 86 -19.13 11.92 13.75
C ASN A 86 -18.57 10.52 13.45
N LEU A 87 -18.43 9.65 14.48
CA LEU A 87 -17.95 8.29 14.29
C LEU A 87 -18.88 7.51 13.35
N PRO A 88 -18.33 6.75 12.38
CA PRO A 88 -19.12 5.97 11.43
C PRO A 88 -19.95 4.83 12.07
N SER A 89 -19.64 4.44 13.31
CA SER A 89 -20.33 3.39 14.05
C SER A 89 -20.67 3.82 15.48
N GLU A 90 -21.85 3.43 15.94
CA GLU A 90 -22.28 3.64 17.34
C GLU A 90 -21.67 2.61 18.32
N ASN A 91 -21.15 1.50 17.82
CA ASN A 91 -20.61 0.39 18.62
C ASN A 91 -19.24 -0.07 18.12
N PRO A 92 -18.25 0.82 18.08
CA PRO A 92 -16.90 0.43 17.66
C PRO A 92 -16.24 -0.50 18.68
N LYS A 93 -15.37 -1.38 18.18
CA LYS A 93 -14.52 -2.23 19.03
C LYS A 93 -13.24 -1.49 19.39
N HIS A 94 -12.81 -1.62 20.64
CA HIS A 94 -11.52 -1.12 21.09
C HIS A 94 -10.39 -1.93 20.50
N CYS A 95 -9.37 -1.26 19.97
CA CYS A 95 -8.13 -1.86 19.50
C CYS A 95 -6.90 -1.14 20.09
N GLN A 96 -5.77 -1.84 20.07
CA GLN A 96 -4.50 -1.35 20.61
C GLN A 96 -3.32 -1.86 19.77
N CYS A 97 -2.14 -1.31 19.99
CA CYS A 97 -0.92 -1.76 19.33
C CYS A 97 -0.68 -3.26 19.56
N GLY A 98 -0.35 -3.98 18.50
CA GLY A 98 -0.14 -5.42 18.48
C GLY A 98 -1.38 -6.26 18.23
N ASP A 99 -2.58 -5.69 18.17
CA ASP A 99 -3.79 -6.42 17.74
C ASP A 99 -3.72 -6.73 16.25
N ILE A 100 -4.12 -7.94 15.86
CA ILE A 100 -4.30 -8.33 14.47
C ILE A 100 -5.77 -8.11 14.12
N LEU A 101 -6.02 -7.35 13.08
CA LEU A 101 -7.35 -7.03 12.56
C LEU A 101 -7.65 -7.88 11.34
N ILE A 102 -8.83 -8.51 11.32
CA ILE A 102 -9.29 -9.36 10.22
C ILE A 102 -10.65 -8.87 9.76
N SER A 103 -10.78 -8.51 8.48
CA SER A 103 -12.06 -8.15 7.90
C SER A 103 -13.02 -9.34 7.91
N THR A 104 -14.24 -9.17 8.43
CA THR A 104 -15.28 -10.21 8.36
C THR A 104 -15.98 -10.25 7.01
N VAL A 105 -15.89 -9.19 6.22
CA VAL A 105 -16.55 -9.05 4.92
C VAL A 105 -15.55 -9.27 3.81
N ARG A 106 -15.83 -10.20 2.90
CA ARG A 106 -14.94 -10.53 1.77
C ARG A 106 -13.51 -10.81 2.22
N THR A 107 -13.34 -11.54 3.32
CA THR A 107 -12.05 -11.86 3.94
C THR A 107 -11.06 -12.47 2.95
N TYR A 108 -11.55 -13.19 1.92
CA TYR A 108 -10.76 -13.74 0.82
C TYR A 108 -9.97 -12.69 0.00
N ARG A 109 -10.24 -11.40 0.18
CA ARG A 109 -9.46 -10.32 -0.42
C ARG A 109 -8.19 -9.97 0.37
N GLY A 110 -7.91 -10.70 1.45
CA GLY A 110 -6.70 -10.54 2.25
C GLY A 110 -6.75 -9.35 3.23
N GLY A 111 -7.96 -8.93 3.67
CA GLY A 111 -8.13 -7.86 4.66
C GLY A 111 -7.66 -8.27 6.05
N VAL A 112 -6.36 -8.53 6.19
CA VAL A 112 -5.68 -8.88 7.44
C VAL A 112 -4.52 -7.92 7.66
N GLY A 113 -4.45 -7.33 8.86
CA GLY A 113 -3.37 -6.40 9.22
C GLY A 113 -3.09 -6.37 10.70
N ILE A 114 -2.01 -5.71 11.10
CA ILE A 114 -1.59 -5.52 12.48
C ILE A 114 -1.47 -4.03 12.80
N ILE A 115 -1.91 -3.65 13.99
CA ILE A 115 -1.72 -2.29 14.51
C ILE A 115 -0.29 -2.19 15.03
N THR A 116 0.49 -1.29 14.42
CA THR A 116 1.90 -1.09 14.76
C THR A 116 2.14 0.17 15.60
N GLU A 117 1.14 1.05 15.71
CA GLU A 117 1.23 2.33 16.42
C GLU A 117 0.36 2.33 17.68
N GLU A 118 0.87 2.90 18.77
CA GLU A 118 0.08 3.15 19.96
C GLU A 118 -0.70 4.45 19.78
N LEU A 119 -2.02 4.35 19.75
CA LEU A 119 -2.92 5.48 19.52
C LEU A 119 -3.93 5.59 20.64
N SER A 120 -4.17 6.81 21.13
CA SER A 120 -5.23 7.08 22.10
C SER A 120 -6.60 6.88 21.46
N ASN A 121 -7.56 6.32 22.21
CA ASN A 121 -8.93 6.08 21.77
C ASN A 121 -9.01 5.38 20.39
N HIS A 122 -8.12 4.40 20.18
CA HIS A 122 -8.14 3.65 18.92
C HIS A 122 -9.29 2.63 18.92
N CYS A 123 -10.07 2.66 17.87
CA CYS A 123 -11.21 1.78 17.69
C CYS A 123 -11.41 1.40 16.22
N CYS A 124 -12.16 0.34 15.99
CA CYS A 124 -12.42 -0.14 14.63
C CYS A 124 -13.88 -0.52 14.41
N SER A 125 -14.23 -0.69 13.15
CA SER A 125 -15.55 -1.12 12.70
C SER A 125 -15.97 -2.45 13.36
N PRO A 126 -17.23 -2.63 13.74
CA PRO A 126 -17.77 -3.92 14.20
C PRO A 126 -17.59 -5.06 13.17
N ALA A 127 -17.41 -4.73 11.90
CA ALA A 127 -17.16 -5.69 10.83
C ALA A 127 -15.67 -6.14 10.76
N ILE A 128 -14.90 -5.90 11.80
CA ILE A 128 -13.53 -6.35 11.96
C ILE A 128 -13.45 -7.27 13.19
N LEU A 129 -12.79 -8.43 13.05
CA LEU A 129 -12.37 -9.25 14.18
C LEU A 129 -11.06 -8.68 14.72
N VAL A 130 -10.99 -8.51 16.05
CA VAL A 130 -9.79 -8.03 16.74
C VAL A 130 -9.16 -9.23 17.46
N ILE A 131 -8.01 -9.68 16.99
CA ILE A 131 -7.29 -10.82 17.57
C ILE A 131 -6.21 -10.30 18.51
N ARG A 132 -6.27 -10.79 19.75
CA ARG A 132 -5.41 -10.38 20.88
C ARG A 132 -4.87 -11.59 21.63
N ASN A 133 -3.92 -11.39 22.51
CA ASN A 133 -3.38 -12.41 23.41
C ASN A 133 -2.88 -13.66 22.68
N VAL A 134 -1.97 -13.50 21.72
CA VAL A 134 -1.35 -14.62 21.01
C VAL A 134 -0.54 -15.47 21.99
N ALA A 135 -0.75 -16.79 21.98
CA ALA A 135 -0.08 -17.74 22.85
C ALA A 135 1.44 -17.76 22.61
N LYS A 136 2.22 -17.98 23.67
CA LYS A 136 3.69 -17.98 23.62
C LYS A 136 4.31 -19.05 22.71
N ILE A 137 3.52 -19.98 22.21
CA ILE A 137 3.97 -21.03 21.27
C ILE A 137 4.36 -20.46 19.90
N ILE A 138 3.80 -19.31 19.51
CA ILE A 138 4.13 -18.57 18.29
C ILE A 138 4.22 -17.07 18.58
N THR A 139 4.73 -16.29 17.64
CA THR A 139 4.71 -14.82 17.70
C THR A 139 3.51 -14.26 16.94
N LYS A 140 3.13 -13.03 17.24
CA LYS A 140 2.07 -12.31 16.48
C LYS A 140 2.49 -12.08 15.02
N GLU A 141 3.78 -11.86 14.77
CA GLU A 141 4.33 -11.70 13.43
C GLU A 141 4.23 -13.01 12.63
N TYR A 142 4.53 -14.15 13.23
CA TYR A 142 4.31 -15.45 12.62
C TYR A 142 2.84 -15.68 12.28
N LEU A 143 1.95 -15.42 13.24
CA LEU A 143 0.51 -15.55 13.03
C LEU A 143 0.03 -14.66 11.89
N LEU A 144 0.43 -13.38 11.88
CA LEU A 144 0.10 -12.46 10.79
C LEU A 144 0.58 -12.99 9.44
N ALA A 145 1.80 -13.50 9.36
CA ALA A 145 2.36 -14.04 8.13
C ALA A 145 1.51 -15.19 7.57
N ILE A 146 1.08 -16.14 8.41
CA ILE A 146 0.19 -17.23 8.01
C ILE A 146 -1.19 -16.73 7.59
N LEU A 147 -1.78 -15.78 8.32
CA LEU A 147 -3.11 -15.24 8.02
C LEU A 147 -3.17 -14.41 6.72
N LYS A 148 -2.02 -14.06 6.16
CA LYS A 148 -1.93 -13.35 4.87
C LYS A 148 -1.71 -14.26 3.66
N THR A 149 -1.80 -15.58 3.82
CA THR A 149 -1.54 -16.57 2.78
C THR A 149 -2.81 -17.13 2.15
N ASP A 150 -2.67 -17.71 0.98
CA ASP A 150 -3.74 -18.47 0.33
C ASP A 150 -4.18 -19.68 1.17
N PHE A 151 -3.26 -20.26 1.96
CA PHE A 151 -3.56 -21.32 2.90
C PHE A 151 -4.65 -20.91 3.92
N PHE A 152 -4.58 -19.69 4.46
CA PHE A 152 -5.64 -19.14 5.32
C PHE A 152 -6.91 -18.87 4.52
N VAL A 153 -6.78 -18.23 3.35
CA VAL A 153 -7.93 -17.87 2.49
C VAL A 153 -8.72 -19.10 2.09
N GLU A 154 -8.05 -20.18 1.70
CA GLU A 154 -8.72 -21.44 1.32
C GLU A 154 -9.51 -22.06 2.48
N GLN A 155 -8.98 -22.01 3.71
CA GLN A 155 -9.69 -22.49 4.88
C GLN A 155 -10.98 -21.68 5.14
N ILE A 156 -10.88 -20.35 5.15
CA ILE A 156 -12.05 -19.50 5.41
C ILE A 156 -13.10 -19.58 4.34
N LEU A 157 -12.72 -19.77 3.06
CA LEU A 157 -13.66 -20.00 1.98
C LEU A 157 -14.46 -21.29 2.17
N GLY A 158 -13.86 -22.32 2.77
CA GLY A 158 -14.54 -23.55 3.16
C GLY A 158 -15.54 -23.37 4.30
N PHE A 159 -15.31 -22.45 5.20
CA PHE A 159 -16.15 -22.21 6.38
C PHE A 159 -17.21 -21.11 6.18
N GLN A 160 -17.06 -20.24 5.19
CA GLN A 160 -17.96 -19.13 4.95
C GLN A 160 -19.38 -19.61 4.57
N THR A 161 -20.39 -18.90 5.09
CA THR A 161 -21.78 -19.12 4.68
C THR A 161 -21.96 -18.70 3.22
N ARG A 162 -22.70 -19.50 2.45
CA ARG A 162 -23.08 -19.16 1.06
C ARG A 162 -24.06 -18.00 1.06
N GLY A 163 -23.73 -16.92 0.38
CA GLY A 163 -24.56 -15.75 0.23
C GLY A 163 -23.92 -14.71 -0.68
N MET A 164 -24.68 -13.68 -1.03
CA MET A 164 -24.17 -12.58 -1.87
C MET A 164 -22.98 -11.82 -1.20
N TYR A 165 -22.92 -11.87 0.14
CA TYR A 165 -21.85 -11.30 0.95
C TYR A 165 -21.38 -12.33 1.98
N PRO A 166 -20.47 -13.27 1.63
CA PRO A 166 -19.95 -14.22 2.58
C PRO A 166 -19.24 -13.50 3.72
N ARG A 167 -19.64 -13.83 4.95
CA ARG A 167 -19.03 -13.29 6.17
C ARG A 167 -18.27 -14.38 6.91
N LEU A 168 -17.14 -14.00 7.48
CA LEU A 168 -16.41 -14.81 8.44
C LEU A 168 -16.94 -14.46 9.84
N ASP A 169 -17.42 -15.46 10.55
CA ASP A 169 -17.81 -15.34 11.97
C ASP A 169 -16.70 -15.87 12.89
N SER A 170 -16.85 -15.61 14.18
CA SER A 170 -15.89 -16.04 15.21
C SER A 170 -15.78 -17.55 15.29
N ASP A 171 -16.88 -18.30 15.08
CA ASP A 171 -16.87 -19.76 15.14
C ASP A 171 -16.08 -20.38 13.98
N ALA A 172 -16.23 -19.82 12.77
CA ALA A 172 -15.45 -20.23 11.63
C ALA A 172 -13.97 -19.86 11.82
N MET A 173 -13.68 -18.66 12.35
CA MET A 173 -12.32 -18.23 12.64
C MET A 173 -11.63 -19.12 13.66
N ASN A 174 -12.33 -19.54 14.70
CA ASN A 174 -11.81 -20.42 15.76
C ASN A 174 -11.40 -21.80 15.24
N LYS A 175 -11.97 -22.25 14.11
CA LYS A 175 -11.66 -23.55 13.48
C LYS A 175 -10.47 -23.50 12.52
N VAL A 176 -10.00 -22.30 12.15
CA VAL A 176 -8.83 -22.15 11.28
C VAL A 176 -7.63 -22.82 11.93
N LEU A 177 -6.94 -23.64 11.17
CA LEU A 177 -5.74 -24.35 11.62
C LEU A 177 -4.48 -23.58 11.24
N ILE A 178 -3.62 -23.42 12.22
CA ILE A 178 -2.32 -22.75 12.07
C ILE A 178 -1.21 -23.81 12.13
N PRO A 179 -0.33 -23.90 11.13
CA PRO A 179 0.80 -24.82 11.16
C PRO A 179 1.83 -24.34 12.16
N ILE A 180 2.34 -25.22 13.01
CA ILE A 180 3.40 -24.91 13.97
C ILE A 180 4.67 -25.63 13.53
N PRO A 181 5.73 -24.93 13.14
CA PRO A 181 6.99 -25.57 12.73
C PRO A 181 7.66 -26.28 13.92
N LYS A 182 8.22 -27.45 13.66
CA LYS A 182 8.95 -28.23 14.69
C LYS A 182 10.23 -27.54 15.12
N ASN A 183 10.87 -26.82 14.20
CA ASN A 183 12.11 -26.10 14.45
C ASN A 183 11.80 -24.67 14.91
N VAL A 184 12.29 -24.33 16.10
CA VAL A 184 12.13 -22.98 16.69
C VAL A 184 12.83 -21.91 15.85
N ASP A 185 13.94 -22.24 15.18
CA ASP A 185 14.67 -21.31 14.31
C ASP A 185 13.82 -20.93 13.07
N THR A 186 13.04 -21.86 12.54
CA THR A 186 12.07 -21.57 11.47
C THR A 186 11.02 -20.57 11.92
N LEU A 187 10.48 -20.73 13.11
CA LEU A 187 9.52 -19.78 13.68
C LEU A 187 10.16 -18.41 13.90
N LYS A 188 11.38 -18.38 14.45
CA LYS A 188 12.17 -17.14 14.64
C LYS A 188 12.42 -16.46 13.30
N TYR A 189 12.84 -17.23 12.29
CA TYR A 189 13.13 -16.71 10.93
C TYR A 189 11.91 -16.02 10.30
N VAL A 190 10.76 -16.69 10.24
CA VAL A 190 9.51 -16.11 9.71
C VAL A 190 9.11 -14.87 10.50
N SER A 191 9.25 -14.91 11.82
CA SER A 191 8.87 -13.79 12.70
C SER A 191 9.71 -12.54 12.45
N ILE A 192 11.03 -12.69 12.33
CA ILE A 192 11.92 -11.54 12.07
C ILE A 192 11.75 -11.00 10.65
N LEU A 193 11.57 -11.86 9.64
CA LEU A 193 11.28 -11.40 8.27
C LEU A 193 9.98 -10.58 8.22
N GLN A 194 8.91 -11.07 8.85
CA GLN A 194 7.64 -10.36 8.90
C GLN A 194 7.75 -9.04 9.67
N ARG A 195 8.48 -9.01 10.78
CA ARG A 195 8.73 -7.80 11.57
C ARG A 195 9.53 -6.77 10.79
N SER A 196 10.62 -7.18 10.16
CA SER A 196 11.44 -6.31 9.33
C SER A 196 10.64 -5.74 8.13
N PHE A 197 9.83 -6.59 7.49
CA PHE A 197 8.93 -6.15 6.43
C PHE A 197 7.98 -5.04 6.90
N LEU A 198 7.31 -5.21 8.04
CA LEU A 198 6.43 -4.20 8.63
C LEU A 198 7.18 -2.92 9.00
N ASN A 199 8.39 -3.05 9.59
CA ASN A 199 9.23 -1.92 9.96
C ASN A 199 9.61 -1.07 8.73
N LYS A 200 10.03 -1.71 7.63
CA LYS A 200 10.34 -0.99 6.38
C LYS A 200 9.14 -0.20 5.86
N TYR A 201 7.94 -0.77 5.89
CA TYR A 201 6.73 -0.05 5.48
C TYR A 201 6.38 1.11 6.42
N SER A 202 6.57 0.96 7.72
CA SER A 202 6.42 2.06 8.69
C SER A 202 7.39 3.21 8.38
N LEU A 203 8.65 2.88 8.09
CA LEU A 203 9.68 3.86 7.72
C LEU A 203 9.37 4.55 6.38
N ILE A 204 8.86 3.82 5.39
CA ILE A 204 8.39 4.41 4.11
C ILE A 204 7.32 5.48 4.39
N ARG A 205 6.32 5.17 5.22
CA ARG A 205 5.28 6.14 5.62
C ARG A 205 5.87 7.36 6.31
N GLN A 206 6.76 7.13 7.27
CA GLN A 206 7.41 8.21 8.02
C GLN A 206 8.25 9.11 7.10
N ARG A 207 9.06 8.53 6.20
CA ARG A 207 9.87 9.31 5.25
C ARG A 207 8.99 10.11 4.30
N HIS A 208 7.90 9.52 3.82
CA HIS A 208 6.94 10.24 2.99
C HIS A 208 6.32 11.42 3.75
N ALA A 209 5.87 11.23 4.97
CA ALA A 209 5.35 12.31 5.81
C ALA A 209 6.40 13.42 6.04
N ASN A 210 7.66 13.04 6.28
CA ASN A 210 8.76 14.00 6.43
C ASN A 210 9.00 14.80 5.13
N ILE A 211 8.94 14.16 3.95
CA ILE A 211 9.04 14.87 2.66
C ILE A 211 7.93 15.92 2.53
N LEU A 212 6.68 15.55 2.81
CA LEU A 212 5.56 16.49 2.73
C LEU A 212 5.72 17.66 3.71
N GLN A 213 6.15 17.36 4.93
CA GLN A 213 6.42 18.37 5.97
C GLN A 213 7.57 19.32 5.58
N LEU A 214 8.65 18.80 4.97
CA LEU A 214 9.76 19.62 4.47
C LEU A 214 9.30 20.57 3.37
N ILE A 215 8.46 20.12 2.45
CA ILE A 215 7.89 20.94 1.38
C ILE A 215 6.97 22.03 1.96
N GLU A 216 6.06 21.65 2.85
CA GLU A 216 5.14 22.59 3.49
C GLU A 216 5.89 23.64 4.31
N LYS A 217 6.87 23.24 5.10
CA LYS A 217 7.72 24.13 5.90
C LYS A 217 8.49 25.09 5.01
N GLU A 218 9.15 24.61 3.96
CA GLU A 218 9.91 25.44 3.03
C GLU A 218 9.01 26.49 2.37
N LEU A 219 7.79 26.10 1.94
CA LEU A 219 6.83 27.04 1.36
C LEU A 219 6.28 28.05 2.36
N THR A 220 6.08 27.69 3.62
CA THR A 220 5.48 28.58 4.62
C THR A 220 6.48 29.57 5.23
N GLU A 221 7.71 29.14 5.45
CA GLU A 221 8.75 29.97 6.09
C GLU A 221 9.46 30.94 5.12
N ASN A 222 9.47 30.62 3.81
CA ASN A 222 10.21 31.37 2.80
C ASN A 222 9.30 32.16 1.85
N GLN A 223 8.44 33.00 2.44
CA GLN A 223 7.50 33.84 1.71
C GLN A 223 8.02 35.28 1.51
N LYS A 224 7.64 35.92 0.39
CA LYS A 224 7.75 37.38 0.21
C LYS A 224 6.77 38.08 1.17
N SER A 225 6.93 39.39 1.35
CA SER A 225 6.11 40.19 2.28
C SER A 225 4.65 40.43 1.83
N ASN A 226 4.25 39.94 0.65
CA ASN A 226 2.88 40.09 0.15
C ASN A 226 1.88 39.36 1.04
N LYS A 227 0.71 39.96 1.24
CA LYS A 227 -0.39 39.34 2.00
C LYS A 227 -1.43 38.76 1.08
N PHE A 228 -1.87 37.55 1.40
CA PHE A 228 -2.98 36.92 0.69
C PHE A 228 -4.27 37.67 1.00
N ASN A 229 -5.01 38.05 -0.08
CA ASN A 229 -6.35 38.59 0.04
C ASN A 229 -7.27 37.82 -0.94
N TYR A 230 -8.29 37.18 -0.39
CA TYR A 230 -9.24 36.44 -1.21
C TYR A 230 -10.24 37.40 -1.86
N HIS A 231 -10.45 37.22 -3.14
CA HIS A 231 -11.53 37.88 -3.90
C HIS A 231 -12.25 36.85 -4.78
N LEU A 232 -13.51 37.10 -5.06
CA LEU A 232 -14.26 36.33 -6.05
C LEU A 232 -13.61 36.45 -7.44
N PRO A 233 -13.74 35.43 -8.29
CA PRO A 233 -13.15 35.46 -9.62
C PRO A 233 -13.66 36.64 -10.44
N ARG A 234 -12.76 37.35 -11.08
CA ARG A 234 -13.08 38.42 -12.04
C ARG A 234 -13.21 37.84 -13.45
N LEU A 235 -13.98 38.50 -14.30
CA LEU A 235 -14.20 38.02 -15.69
C LEU A 235 -12.88 37.84 -16.46
N ASN A 236 -11.88 38.70 -16.25
CA ASN A 236 -10.57 38.55 -16.89
C ASN A 236 -9.84 37.30 -16.40
N GLU A 237 -9.87 37.00 -15.09
CA GLU A 237 -9.30 35.77 -14.52
C GLU A 237 -9.95 34.51 -15.14
N VAL A 238 -11.29 34.53 -15.28
CA VAL A 238 -12.02 33.43 -15.92
C VAL A 238 -11.65 33.27 -17.39
N LYS A 239 -11.47 34.39 -18.12
CA LYS A 239 -11.03 34.38 -19.52
C LYS A 239 -9.61 33.82 -19.67
N GLU A 240 -8.68 34.22 -18.82
CA GLU A 240 -7.29 33.71 -18.80
C GLU A 240 -7.22 32.22 -18.49
N ILE A 241 -8.01 31.76 -17.51
CA ILE A 241 -8.07 30.36 -17.13
C ILE A 241 -8.83 29.54 -18.18
N GLY A 242 -9.80 30.15 -18.88
CA GLY A 242 -10.64 29.49 -19.88
C GLY A 242 -11.59 28.43 -19.30
N ARG A 243 -11.82 28.45 -17.98
CA ARG A 243 -12.65 27.47 -17.25
C ARG A 243 -13.55 28.16 -16.22
N LEU A 244 -14.77 27.63 -16.07
CA LEU A 244 -15.76 28.11 -15.09
C LEU A 244 -15.88 27.21 -13.85
N ASP A 245 -14.99 26.23 -13.70
CA ASP A 245 -15.03 25.32 -12.54
C ASP A 245 -14.83 26.05 -11.23
N ALA A 246 -15.79 25.95 -10.33
CA ALA A 246 -15.72 26.59 -9.04
C ALA A 246 -14.51 26.13 -8.20
N SER A 247 -13.97 24.94 -8.44
CA SER A 247 -12.83 24.38 -7.69
C SER A 247 -11.56 25.21 -7.82
N LEU A 248 -11.29 25.79 -9.01
CA LEU A 248 -10.12 26.64 -9.26
C LEU A 248 -10.20 28.01 -8.57
N TYR A 249 -11.40 28.44 -8.15
CA TYR A 249 -11.65 29.75 -7.54
C TYR A 249 -11.92 29.67 -6.05
N LYS A 250 -11.94 28.46 -5.45
CA LYS A 250 -12.11 28.27 -4.02
C LYS A 250 -10.99 28.95 -3.23
N LEU A 251 -11.34 29.47 -2.06
CA LEU A 251 -10.39 30.03 -1.10
C LEU A 251 -9.19 29.09 -0.87
N PHE A 252 -9.46 27.83 -0.69
CA PHE A 252 -8.45 26.79 -0.51
C PHE A 252 -7.41 26.79 -1.64
N PHE A 253 -7.86 26.62 -2.91
CA PHE A 253 -6.96 26.57 -4.07
C PHE A 253 -6.17 27.87 -4.24
N LYS A 254 -6.84 29.02 -4.17
CA LYS A 254 -6.20 30.33 -4.30
C LYS A 254 -5.16 30.59 -3.20
N LYS A 255 -5.42 30.13 -1.97
CA LYS A 255 -4.47 30.29 -0.86
C LYS A 255 -3.20 29.47 -1.10
N HIS A 256 -3.32 28.19 -1.51
CA HIS A 256 -2.15 27.36 -1.81
C HIS A 256 -1.40 27.86 -3.04
N LEU A 257 -2.11 28.22 -4.11
CA LEU A 257 -1.48 28.83 -5.29
C LEU A 257 -0.72 30.11 -4.92
N PHE A 258 -1.31 30.98 -4.10
CA PHE A 258 -0.63 32.19 -3.63
C PHE A 258 0.66 31.84 -2.87
N SER A 259 0.67 30.85 -2.01
CA SER A 259 1.89 30.44 -1.30
C SER A 259 3.02 30.02 -2.24
N ILE A 260 2.69 29.39 -3.37
CA ILE A 260 3.66 29.03 -4.41
C ILE A 260 4.15 30.28 -5.17
N LEU A 261 3.22 31.12 -5.62
CA LEU A 261 3.54 32.34 -6.40
C LEU A 261 4.30 33.38 -5.56
N ASN A 262 4.07 33.38 -4.25
CA ASN A 262 4.72 34.28 -3.29
C ASN A 262 6.01 33.72 -2.71
N TYR A 263 6.45 32.54 -3.13
CA TYR A 263 7.69 31.93 -2.68
C TYR A 263 8.90 32.80 -2.99
N LYS A 264 9.81 32.94 -2.02
CA LYS A 264 10.90 33.93 -2.04
C LYS A 264 11.86 33.73 -3.21
N ASN A 265 12.22 32.48 -3.53
CA ASN A 265 13.15 32.14 -4.62
C ASN A 265 12.44 32.02 -5.98
N GLY A 266 11.14 32.38 -6.05
CA GLY A 266 10.36 32.32 -7.27
C GLY A 266 9.86 30.91 -7.62
N TYR A 267 9.27 30.83 -8.79
CA TYR A 267 8.66 29.59 -9.31
C TYR A 267 8.71 29.60 -10.84
N SER A 268 8.48 28.45 -11.44
CA SER A 268 8.27 28.35 -12.89
C SER A 268 7.24 27.25 -13.21
N PRO A 269 6.52 27.36 -14.34
CA PRO A 269 5.59 26.32 -14.78
C PRO A 269 6.28 24.96 -14.96
N LEU A 270 5.54 23.87 -14.77
CA LEU A 270 6.04 22.51 -14.99
C LEU A 270 6.60 22.33 -16.41
N THR A 271 5.98 22.99 -17.41
CA THR A 271 6.42 22.98 -18.81
C THR A 271 7.78 23.66 -19.02
N GLN A 272 8.22 24.52 -18.11
CA GLN A 272 9.52 25.21 -18.15
C GLN A 272 10.60 24.57 -17.28
N GLN A 273 10.29 23.41 -16.68
CA GLN A 273 11.23 22.67 -15.82
C GLN A 273 12.29 21.86 -16.59
N GLN A 274 12.51 22.13 -17.87
CA GLN A 274 13.42 21.34 -18.71
C GLN A 274 13.12 19.84 -18.65
N LEU A 275 11.84 19.51 -18.66
CA LEU A 275 11.32 18.16 -18.73
C LEU A 275 10.64 17.94 -20.08
N LYS A 276 11.04 16.88 -20.77
CA LYS A 276 10.35 16.44 -21.99
C LYS A 276 9.13 15.62 -21.61
N LEU A 277 7.97 16.04 -22.07
CA LEU A 277 6.73 15.28 -21.92
C LEU A 277 6.67 14.20 -23.00
N ILE A 278 6.51 12.94 -22.59
CA ILE A 278 6.37 11.77 -23.46
C ILE A 278 5.05 11.08 -23.09
N PRO A 279 4.07 11.05 -24.01
CA PRO A 279 2.82 10.32 -23.79
C PRO A 279 3.09 8.82 -23.65
N GLY A 280 2.35 8.16 -22.74
CA GLY A 280 2.39 6.71 -22.64
C GLY A 280 1.83 6.02 -23.88
N PRO A 281 2.33 4.82 -24.22
CA PRO A 281 1.88 4.08 -25.40
C PRO A 281 0.46 3.54 -25.22
N SER A 282 -0.29 3.47 -26.32
CA SER A 282 -1.54 2.71 -26.35
C SER A 282 -1.22 1.22 -26.42
N LEU A 283 -1.77 0.45 -25.47
CA LEU A 283 -1.61 -1.01 -25.40
C LEU A 283 -2.83 -1.76 -25.94
N GLU A 284 -3.50 -1.20 -26.94
CA GLU A 284 -4.62 -1.85 -27.61
C GLU A 284 -4.15 -3.03 -28.45
N LEU A 285 -4.93 -4.13 -28.45
CA LEU A 285 -4.60 -5.36 -29.17
C LEU A 285 -4.31 -5.14 -30.66
N ARG A 286 -5.01 -4.22 -31.30
CA ARG A 286 -4.80 -3.85 -32.72
C ARG A 286 -3.40 -3.30 -33.03
N LEU A 287 -2.73 -2.70 -32.02
CA LEU A 287 -1.39 -2.13 -32.16
C LEU A 287 -0.31 -3.14 -31.73
N LEU A 288 -0.65 -4.02 -30.80
CA LEU A 288 0.27 -5.01 -30.24
C LEU A 288 0.30 -6.33 -31.05
N GLY A 289 -0.70 -6.57 -31.90
CA GLY A 289 -0.90 -7.84 -32.61
C GLY A 289 -1.37 -8.95 -31.66
N THR A 290 -0.58 -9.28 -30.65
CA THR A 290 -0.93 -10.22 -29.58
C THR A 290 -0.64 -9.57 -28.24
N ARG A 291 -1.49 -9.82 -27.25
CA ARG A 291 -1.30 -9.36 -25.88
C ARG A 291 -1.65 -10.49 -24.91
N ILE A 292 -0.71 -10.81 -24.03
CA ILE A 292 -0.86 -11.77 -22.95
C ILE A 292 -0.60 -11.03 -21.64
N ASP A 293 -1.61 -10.91 -20.80
CA ASP A 293 -1.47 -10.29 -19.49
C ASP A 293 -1.12 -11.37 -18.45
N SER A 294 -0.17 -11.08 -17.56
CA SER A 294 0.27 -11.97 -16.50
C SER A 294 0.56 -11.15 -15.21
N ASP A 295 0.33 -11.79 -14.06
CA ASP A 295 0.77 -11.30 -12.74
C ASP A 295 2.14 -11.86 -12.33
N HIS A 296 2.76 -12.68 -13.18
CA HIS A 296 4.08 -13.26 -13.01
C HIS A 296 4.98 -12.91 -14.20
N TYR A 297 6.27 -12.72 -13.91
CA TYR A 297 7.25 -12.51 -14.96
C TYR A 297 7.42 -13.79 -15.81
N GLU A 298 7.33 -13.62 -17.11
CA GLU A 298 7.71 -14.60 -18.10
C GLU A 298 8.82 -14.05 -19.01
N LYS A 299 9.68 -14.92 -19.49
CA LYS A 299 10.81 -14.51 -20.35
C LYS A 299 10.31 -13.78 -21.61
N GLY A 300 10.74 -12.53 -21.78
CA GLY A 300 10.37 -11.69 -22.91
C GLY A 300 9.10 -10.86 -22.70
N PHE A 301 8.49 -10.91 -21.50
CA PHE A 301 7.40 -10.00 -21.14
C PHE A 301 7.94 -8.67 -20.65
N TYR A 302 7.24 -7.60 -20.98
CA TYR A 302 7.47 -6.26 -20.42
C TYR A 302 6.84 -6.18 -19.02
N ARG A 303 7.54 -5.56 -18.07
CA ARG A 303 6.95 -5.11 -16.81
C ARG A 303 6.11 -3.88 -17.08
N LEU A 304 4.83 -3.91 -16.71
CA LEU A 304 3.90 -2.80 -16.92
C LEU A 304 3.67 -2.00 -15.63
N ILE A 305 3.90 -0.70 -15.69
CA ILE A 305 3.55 0.24 -14.61
C ILE A 305 2.39 1.12 -15.07
N THR A 306 1.27 1.05 -14.35
CA THR A 306 0.08 1.87 -14.58
C THR A 306 -0.20 2.78 -13.39
N PRO A 307 -0.93 3.90 -13.54
CA PRO A 307 -1.24 4.81 -12.44
C PRO A 307 -1.91 4.13 -11.23
N LYS A 308 -2.72 3.09 -11.45
CA LYS A 308 -3.40 2.35 -10.35
C LYS A 308 -2.43 1.62 -9.42
N GLN A 309 -1.24 1.24 -9.93
CA GLN A 309 -0.22 0.52 -9.17
C GLN A 309 0.69 1.46 -8.39
N ILE A 310 0.77 2.73 -8.79
CA ILE A 310 1.59 3.73 -8.10
C ILE A 310 0.90 4.14 -6.81
N THR A 311 1.59 3.98 -5.68
CA THR A 311 1.12 4.43 -4.37
C THR A 311 1.41 5.91 -4.14
N ASN A 312 0.85 6.49 -3.08
CA ASN A 312 1.19 7.86 -2.67
C ASN A 312 2.68 8.02 -2.32
N TYR A 313 3.32 6.95 -1.88
CA TYR A 313 4.76 6.94 -1.57
C TYR A 313 5.65 6.96 -2.83
N GLY A 314 5.08 6.72 -4.02
CA GLY A 314 5.80 6.63 -5.29
C GLY A 314 6.50 5.29 -5.49
N ILE A 315 5.96 4.25 -4.92
CA ILE A 315 6.38 2.85 -5.12
C ILE A 315 5.29 2.07 -5.86
N VAL A 316 5.69 1.01 -6.55
CA VAL A 316 4.79 0.16 -7.34
C VAL A 316 4.31 -1.02 -6.50
N ARG A 317 3.00 -1.25 -6.49
CA ARG A 317 2.36 -2.44 -5.92
C ARG A 317 1.69 -3.26 -7.01
N ASN A 318 1.59 -4.57 -6.79
CA ASN A 318 0.94 -5.51 -7.69
C ASN A 318 1.52 -5.41 -9.10
N GLU A 319 2.73 -5.94 -9.28
CA GLU A 319 3.40 -5.95 -10.57
C GLU A 319 2.55 -6.69 -11.61
N GLU A 320 2.50 -6.14 -12.80
CA GLU A 320 1.82 -6.72 -13.96
C GLU A 320 2.81 -6.84 -15.11
N PHE A 321 2.64 -7.85 -15.94
CA PHE A 321 3.51 -8.10 -17.08
C PHE A 321 2.69 -8.29 -18.36
N ILE A 322 3.27 -7.88 -19.49
CA ILE A 322 2.64 -8.04 -20.81
C ILE A 322 3.59 -8.73 -21.77
N GLY A 323 3.14 -9.84 -22.32
CA GLY A 323 3.76 -10.50 -23.45
C GLY A 323 3.20 -9.97 -24.79
N THR A 324 4.07 -9.46 -25.66
CA THR A 324 3.71 -8.97 -26.99
C THR A 324 4.90 -9.04 -27.93
N PRO A 325 4.69 -9.29 -29.24
CA PRO A 325 5.77 -9.17 -30.24
C PRO A 325 6.10 -7.72 -30.60
N ALA A 326 5.27 -6.75 -30.19
CA ALA A 326 5.49 -5.35 -30.50
C ALA A 326 6.67 -4.79 -29.69
N ILE A 327 7.49 -3.94 -30.31
CA ILE A 327 8.56 -3.21 -29.66
C ILE A 327 7.97 -1.93 -29.06
N ILE A 328 8.02 -1.80 -27.75
CA ILE A 328 7.49 -0.67 -27.00
C ILE A 328 8.66 0.09 -26.36
N ALA A 329 8.60 1.42 -26.42
CA ALA A 329 9.62 2.26 -25.80
C ALA A 329 9.58 2.11 -24.27
N ASN A 330 10.76 1.87 -23.69
CA ASN A 330 10.92 1.67 -22.24
C ASN A 330 10.95 3.00 -21.48
N ILE A 331 10.52 2.93 -20.23
CA ILE A 331 10.80 3.93 -19.21
C ILE A 331 12.31 3.92 -18.94
N GLN A 332 12.90 5.06 -18.61
CA GLN A 332 14.33 5.19 -18.34
C GLN A 332 14.56 5.65 -16.91
N PHE A 333 15.74 5.32 -16.36
CA PHE A 333 16.17 5.83 -15.07
C PHE A 333 16.02 7.35 -14.99
N GLY A 334 15.42 7.85 -13.90
CA GLY A 334 15.15 9.26 -13.69
C GLY A 334 13.84 9.77 -14.34
N ASP A 335 13.09 8.95 -15.05
CA ASP A 335 11.79 9.37 -15.58
C ASP A 335 10.77 9.55 -14.45
N ILE A 336 10.02 10.64 -14.44
CA ILE A 336 8.84 10.80 -13.59
C ILE A 336 7.64 10.24 -14.35
N LEU A 337 6.98 9.24 -13.78
CA LEU A 337 5.67 8.81 -14.25
C LEU A 337 4.60 9.64 -13.55
N PHE A 338 3.74 10.25 -14.36
CA PHE A 338 2.62 11.07 -13.91
C PHE A 338 1.29 10.46 -14.38
N GLY A 339 0.47 10.02 -13.42
CA GLY A 339 -0.85 9.47 -13.70
C GLY A 339 -1.84 10.57 -14.12
N GLU A 340 -2.31 10.52 -15.36
CA GLU A 340 -3.30 11.46 -15.89
C GLU A 340 -4.69 11.24 -15.30
N SER A 341 -5.11 9.97 -15.21
CA SER A 341 -6.47 9.61 -14.80
C SER A 341 -6.61 9.50 -13.29
N GLY A 342 -7.53 10.29 -12.74
CA GLY A 342 -8.15 10.15 -11.42
C GLY A 342 -7.26 10.31 -10.20
N THR A 343 -5.97 10.36 -10.32
CA THR A 343 -5.10 10.28 -9.15
C THR A 343 -3.99 11.33 -9.07
N GLY A 344 -3.42 11.78 -10.20
CA GLY A 344 -2.21 12.63 -10.17
C GLY A 344 -1.06 11.98 -9.37
N ARG A 345 -1.07 10.66 -9.20
CA ARG A 345 -0.02 9.93 -8.51
C ARG A 345 1.26 9.96 -9.32
N THR A 346 2.37 10.07 -8.63
CA THR A 346 3.68 10.20 -9.28
C THR A 346 4.71 9.27 -8.66
N MET A 347 5.63 8.78 -9.50
CA MET A 347 6.84 8.08 -9.06
C MET A 347 8.03 8.52 -9.90
N VAL A 348 9.23 8.31 -9.39
CA VAL A 348 10.45 8.34 -10.19
C VAL A 348 10.88 6.91 -10.47
N PHE A 349 11.17 6.59 -11.71
CA PHE A 349 11.69 5.29 -12.08
C PHE A 349 13.20 5.25 -11.79
N LEU A 350 13.60 4.37 -10.89
CA LEU A 350 14.97 4.27 -10.37
C LEU A 350 15.58 2.87 -10.59
N ASP A 351 14.86 1.98 -11.28
CA ASP A 351 15.40 0.67 -11.64
C ASP A 351 16.32 0.83 -12.88
N ASP A 352 17.38 0.04 -12.91
CA ASP A 352 18.24 -0.13 -14.09
C ASP A 352 17.70 -1.30 -14.93
N ASP A 353 16.45 -1.14 -15.41
CA ASP A 353 15.73 -2.16 -16.16
C ASP A 353 15.27 -1.60 -17.50
N ASN A 354 15.70 -2.24 -18.57
CA ASN A 354 15.37 -1.88 -19.95
C ASN A 354 14.14 -2.61 -20.48
N ASN A 355 13.30 -3.15 -19.62
CA ASN A 355 12.11 -3.92 -20.01
C ASN A 355 10.82 -3.46 -19.31
N THR A 356 10.81 -2.23 -18.80
CA THR A 356 9.65 -1.65 -18.12
C THR A 356 8.97 -0.61 -19.01
N ILE A 357 7.64 -0.69 -19.11
CA ILE A 357 6.79 0.18 -19.90
C ILE A 357 5.66 0.78 -19.07
N ASN A 358 5.04 1.84 -19.55
CA ASN A 358 3.79 2.38 -19.02
C ASN A 358 2.66 2.23 -20.07
N ASN A 359 1.49 2.81 -19.76
CA ASN A 359 0.35 2.86 -20.68
C ASN A 359 -0.10 4.31 -20.96
N ALA A 360 -1.06 4.48 -21.85
CA ALA A 360 -1.61 5.78 -22.26
C ALA A 360 -2.21 6.62 -21.11
N HIS A 361 -2.44 6.04 -19.94
CA HIS A 361 -2.97 6.75 -18.75
C HIS A 361 -1.87 7.34 -17.85
N ALA A 362 -0.61 7.16 -18.22
CA ALA A 362 0.54 7.75 -17.54
C ALA A 362 1.43 8.48 -18.54
N HIS A 363 1.79 9.70 -18.21
CA HIS A 363 2.79 10.46 -18.98
C HIS A 363 4.17 10.30 -18.33
N ILE A 364 5.21 10.33 -19.15
CA ILE A 364 6.59 10.38 -18.70
C ILE A 364 7.06 11.84 -18.79
N LEU A 365 7.62 12.34 -17.70
CA LEU A 365 8.37 13.59 -17.68
C LEU A 365 9.85 13.24 -17.54
N ARG A 366 10.59 13.35 -18.63
CA ARG A 366 12.01 13.00 -18.72
C ARG A 366 12.88 14.24 -18.62
N SER A 367 13.85 14.25 -17.71
CA SER A 367 14.81 15.34 -17.62
C SER A 367 15.64 15.47 -18.90
N MET A 368 15.85 16.73 -19.34
CA MET A 368 16.76 17.08 -20.42
C MET A 368 18.15 17.47 -19.91
N LEU A 369 18.38 17.35 -18.58
CA LEU A 369 19.64 17.64 -17.91
C LEU A 369 20.29 16.36 -17.44
N ASP A 370 21.60 16.30 -17.51
CA ASP A 370 22.41 15.20 -16.97
C ASP A 370 22.55 15.32 -15.44
N ASN A 371 22.67 14.19 -14.77
CA ASN A 371 22.92 14.09 -13.31
C ASN A 371 21.94 14.88 -12.42
N ASP A 372 20.68 14.91 -12.79
CA ASP A 372 19.66 15.80 -12.25
C ASP A 372 18.68 15.11 -11.28
N ILE A 373 19.04 13.97 -10.75
CA ILE A 373 18.13 13.09 -9.99
C ILE A 373 17.53 13.77 -8.76
N HIS A 374 18.27 14.63 -8.04
CA HIS A 374 17.75 15.32 -6.87
C HIS A 374 16.62 16.29 -7.22
N ARG A 375 16.77 17.03 -8.32
CA ARG A 375 15.73 17.93 -8.81
C ARG A 375 14.51 17.13 -9.30
N VAL A 376 14.71 16.08 -10.06
CA VAL A 376 13.66 15.19 -10.56
C VAL A 376 12.83 14.64 -9.40
N ILE A 377 13.47 14.10 -8.36
CA ILE A 377 12.79 13.60 -7.15
C ILE A 377 12.06 14.72 -6.43
N THR A 378 12.65 15.93 -6.37
CA THR A 378 12.01 17.09 -5.74
C THR A 378 10.75 17.50 -6.50
N ILE A 379 10.81 17.60 -7.84
CA ILE A 379 9.63 17.91 -8.67
C ILE A 379 8.54 16.86 -8.45
N ARG A 380 8.89 15.57 -8.49
CA ARG A 380 7.95 14.49 -8.19
C ARG A 380 7.32 14.65 -6.81
N SER A 381 8.12 15.00 -5.81
CA SER A 381 7.65 15.14 -4.42
C SER A 381 6.72 16.35 -4.26
N ILE A 382 6.98 17.45 -4.96
CA ILE A 382 6.10 18.62 -5.03
C ILE A 382 4.78 18.28 -5.70
N LEU A 383 4.80 17.55 -6.83
CA LEU A 383 3.57 17.09 -7.51
C LEU A 383 2.73 16.19 -6.60
N GLN A 384 3.38 15.29 -5.87
CA GLN A 384 2.71 14.45 -4.89
C GLN A 384 2.15 15.26 -3.71
N PHE A 385 2.89 16.25 -3.20
CA PHE A 385 2.40 17.17 -2.17
C PHE A 385 1.13 17.88 -2.64
N TYR A 386 1.10 18.39 -3.87
CA TYR A 386 -0.12 19.01 -4.42
C TYR A 386 -1.30 18.04 -4.50
N LYS A 387 -1.03 16.77 -4.75
CA LYS A 387 -2.06 15.74 -4.72
C LYS A 387 -2.58 15.50 -3.30
N GLU A 388 -1.69 15.34 -2.34
CA GLU A 388 -2.05 15.06 -0.93
C GLU A 388 -2.86 16.19 -0.29
N ILE A 389 -2.52 17.44 -0.58
CA ILE A 389 -3.32 18.58 -0.11
C ILE A 389 -4.59 18.81 -0.93
N GLY A 390 -4.88 18.03 -1.98
CA GLY A 390 -6.08 18.16 -2.82
C GLY A 390 -6.03 19.30 -3.87
N MET A 391 -4.87 19.92 -4.07
CA MET A 391 -4.70 21.00 -5.06
C MET A 391 -4.81 20.46 -6.49
N THR A 392 -4.23 19.28 -6.77
CA THR A 392 -4.35 18.60 -8.06
C THR A 392 -5.79 18.28 -8.41
N ASP A 393 -6.59 17.87 -7.43
CA ASP A 393 -8.01 17.53 -7.63
C ASP A 393 -8.85 18.74 -8.05
N CYS A 394 -8.47 19.95 -7.59
CA CYS A 394 -9.09 21.19 -8.05
C CYS A 394 -8.82 21.50 -9.53
N MET A 395 -7.74 20.96 -10.10
CA MET A 395 -7.31 21.21 -11.48
C MET A 395 -7.85 20.17 -12.47
N THR A 396 -8.33 19.01 -12.00
CA THR A 396 -8.86 17.94 -12.87
C THR A 396 -10.16 18.35 -13.55
N VAL A 397 -10.45 17.76 -14.73
CA VAL A 397 -11.70 17.89 -15.48
C VAL A 397 -12.41 16.56 -15.57
N GLY A 398 -13.75 16.59 -15.59
CA GLY A 398 -14.59 15.39 -15.65
C GLY A 398 -15.18 15.01 -14.29
N GLY A 399 -16.12 14.02 -14.29
CA GLY A 399 -16.77 13.52 -13.09
C GLY A 399 -15.86 12.65 -12.19
N SER A 400 -16.43 11.63 -11.53
CA SER A 400 -15.67 10.71 -10.69
C SER A 400 -14.56 10.03 -11.53
N GLY A 401 -13.30 10.30 -11.21
CA GLY A 401 -12.15 9.86 -11.99
C GLY A 401 -11.55 10.93 -12.90
N GLY A 402 -11.75 12.21 -12.58
CA GLY A 402 -11.27 13.35 -13.37
C GLY A 402 -9.86 13.21 -13.93
N HIS A 403 -9.63 13.81 -15.09
CA HIS A 403 -8.35 13.77 -15.78
C HIS A 403 -7.62 15.09 -15.62
N LEU A 404 -6.31 15.04 -15.43
CA LEU A 404 -5.44 16.21 -15.51
C LEU A 404 -4.68 16.16 -16.84
N SER A 405 -5.26 16.79 -17.85
CA SER A 405 -4.67 16.83 -19.20
C SER A 405 -3.33 17.54 -19.21
N PRO A 406 -2.35 17.10 -20.05
CA PRO A 406 -1.09 17.80 -20.28
C PRO A 406 -1.22 19.27 -20.68
N SER A 407 -2.35 19.66 -21.27
CA SER A 407 -2.66 21.06 -21.62
C SER A 407 -2.74 22.00 -20.39
N TYR A 408 -2.79 21.43 -19.16
CA TYR A 408 -2.78 22.20 -17.91
C TYR A 408 -1.42 22.23 -17.22
N PHE A 409 -0.39 21.60 -17.77
CA PHE A 409 0.94 21.55 -17.14
C PHE A 409 1.63 22.91 -17.09
N ASP A 410 1.27 23.84 -17.96
CA ASP A 410 1.69 25.25 -17.92
C ASP A 410 1.15 26.02 -16.67
N ARG A 411 0.12 25.47 -16.01
CA ARG A 411 -0.53 26.05 -14.83
C ARG A 411 -0.10 25.39 -13.52
N ILE A 412 0.66 24.31 -13.60
CA ILE A 412 1.28 23.69 -12.43
C ILE A 412 2.57 24.44 -12.13
N MET A 413 2.55 25.31 -11.13
CA MET A 413 3.71 26.08 -10.74
C MET A 413 4.59 25.30 -9.80
N ILE A 414 5.86 25.16 -10.12
CA ILE A 414 6.86 24.49 -9.29
C ILE A 414 7.74 25.54 -8.60
N PRO A 415 7.81 25.61 -7.26
CA PRO A 415 8.69 26.52 -6.56
C PRO A 415 10.16 26.15 -6.77
N ASN A 416 11.02 27.15 -6.90
CA ASN A 416 12.46 26.98 -7.14
C ASN A 416 13.19 26.71 -5.82
N PHE A 417 13.09 25.51 -5.29
CA PHE A 417 13.76 25.12 -4.05
C PHE A 417 15.29 25.16 -4.22
N PRO A 418 16.03 25.64 -3.20
CA PRO A 418 17.50 25.65 -3.25
C PRO A 418 18.04 24.22 -3.28
N GLU A 419 19.24 24.06 -3.86
CA GLU A 419 19.86 22.75 -4.05
C GLU A 419 20.01 21.95 -2.75
N SER A 420 20.31 22.63 -1.64
CA SER A 420 20.36 21.97 -0.31
C SER A 420 19.05 21.33 0.08
N LYS A 421 17.92 22.01 -0.18
CA LYS A 421 16.59 21.48 0.11
C LYS A 421 16.22 20.35 -0.85
N GLN A 422 16.61 20.45 -2.11
CA GLN A 422 16.42 19.37 -3.08
C GLN A 422 17.17 18.10 -2.65
N LYS A 423 18.42 18.21 -2.19
CA LYS A 423 19.20 17.08 -1.67
C LYS A 423 18.56 16.45 -0.41
N GLU A 424 18.06 17.29 0.51
CA GLU A 424 17.39 16.83 1.72
C GLU A 424 16.11 16.02 1.40
N ILE A 425 15.28 16.51 0.50
CA ILE A 425 14.07 15.82 0.04
C ILE A 425 14.44 14.54 -0.71
N ALA A 426 15.41 14.62 -1.63
CA ALA A 426 15.83 13.50 -2.45
C ALA A 426 16.39 12.34 -1.61
N ALA A 427 17.19 12.62 -0.58
CA ALA A 427 17.76 11.60 0.28
C ALA A 427 16.72 10.78 1.06
N LEU A 428 15.57 11.39 1.39
CA LEU A 428 14.45 10.65 2.00
C LEU A 428 13.75 9.71 1.02
N TYR A 429 13.73 10.04 -0.27
CA TYR A 429 13.10 9.22 -1.29
C TYR A 429 14.05 8.18 -1.87
N HIS A 430 15.28 8.57 -2.20
CA HIS A 430 16.32 7.74 -2.82
C HIS A 430 17.67 8.10 -2.22
N ASN A 431 18.23 7.20 -1.45
CA ASN A 431 19.57 7.28 -0.87
C ASN A 431 20.27 5.94 -1.06
N PRO A 432 21.01 5.74 -2.15
CA PRO A 432 21.63 4.45 -2.50
C PRO A 432 22.45 3.88 -1.35
N GLN A 433 22.13 2.67 -0.93
CA GLN A 433 22.81 1.90 0.08
C GLN A 433 22.91 0.44 -0.39
N GLU A 434 24.04 -0.20 -0.13
CA GLU A 434 24.19 -1.63 -0.38
C GLU A 434 23.57 -2.43 0.76
N TYR A 435 22.66 -3.34 0.41
CA TYR A 435 22.06 -4.28 1.36
C TYR A 435 22.79 -5.61 1.28
N LEU A 436 23.91 -5.70 2.03
CA LEU A 436 24.76 -6.88 2.09
C LEU A 436 24.19 -7.87 3.13
N THR A 437 23.89 -9.08 2.68
CA THR A 437 23.25 -10.10 3.51
C THR A 437 24.16 -11.29 3.83
N ASP A 438 25.39 -11.33 3.32
CA ASP A 438 26.30 -12.47 3.44
C ASP A 438 26.65 -12.82 4.91
N ASP A 439 26.68 -11.81 5.78
CA ASP A 439 26.97 -11.96 7.21
C ASP A 439 25.71 -12.02 8.09
N PHE A 440 24.50 -12.08 7.50
CA PHE A 440 23.28 -12.10 8.27
C PHE A 440 23.04 -13.47 8.91
N THR A 441 22.67 -13.44 10.16
CA THR A 441 22.29 -14.63 10.97
C THR A 441 20.99 -14.35 11.69
N LEU A 442 20.35 -15.38 12.23
CA LEU A 442 19.15 -15.22 13.06
C LEU A 442 19.34 -14.29 14.28
N ASP A 443 20.58 -14.14 14.75
CA ASP A 443 20.85 -13.36 15.95
C ASP A 443 21.23 -11.90 15.66
N ASN A 444 21.80 -11.61 14.49
CA ASN A 444 22.25 -10.25 14.16
C ASN A 444 21.41 -9.56 13.08
N PHE A 445 20.47 -10.26 12.46
CA PHE A 445 19.68 -9.73 11.33
C PHE A 445 18.95 -8.43 11.69
N GLU A 446 18.23 -8.40 12.83
CA GLU A 446 17.44 -7.23 13.19
C GLU A 446 18.32 -5.98 13.42
N GLU A 447 19.48 -6.14 14.01
CA GLU A 447 20.43 -5.04 14.22
C GLU A 447 20.95 -4.50 12.89
N LYS A 448 21.49 -5.37 12.03
CA LYS A 448 22.03 -5.00 10.70
C LYS A 448 20.99 -4.45 9.76
N ASP A 449 19.79 -5.03 9.75
CA ASP A 449 18.67 -4.51 8.95
C ASP A 449 18.23 -3.12 9.43
N ASN A 450 18.24 -2.88 10.75
CA ASN A 450 17.94 -1.54 11.29
C ASN A 450 19.02 -0.52 10.96
N GLU A 451 20.30 -0.89 10.98
CA GLU A 451 21.40 -0.01 10.54
C GLU A 451 21.19 0.42 9.08
N TYR A 452 20.91 -0.52 8.19
CA TYR A 452 20.58 -0.21 6.80
C TYR A 452 19.36 0.72 6.71
N ASN A 453 18.29 0.42 7.46
CA ASN A 453 17.05 1.16 7.44
C ASN A 453 17.22 2.62 7.87
N LEU A 454 18.19 2.96 8.72
CA LEU A 454 18.46 4.34 9.14
C LEU A 454 18.86 5.23 7.96
N ALA A 455 19.65 4.72 7.05
CA ALA A 455 20.19 5.47 5.91
C ALA A 455 19.32 5.35 4.65
N ALA A 456 18.69 4.21 4.40
CA ALA A 456 17.96 3.90 3.17
C ALA A 456 16.79 4.86 2.89
N GLY A 457 16.59 5.30 1.63
CA GLY A 457 15.43 6.05 1.19
C GLY A 457 14.17 5.19 1.00
N ILE A 458 13.04 5.81 0.62
CA ILE A 458 11.78 5.09 0.34
C ILE A 458 11.99 3.99 -0.70
N TYR A 459 12.71 4.29 -1.77
CA TYR A 459 12.98 3.34 -2.86
C TYR A 459 13.78 2.12 -2.38
N GLU A 460 14.86 2.33 -1.63
CA GLU A 460 15.71 1.26 -1.09
C GLU A 460 14.95 0.39 -0.08
N LEU A 461 14.15 1.03 0.78
CA LEU A 461 13.29 0.32 1.73
C LEU A 461 12.25 -0.54 1.00
N ASP A 462 11.61 -0.05 -0.07
CA ASP A 462 10.67 -0.83 -0.86
C ASP A 462 11.36 -2.01 -1.55
N LYS A 463 12.50 -1.77 -2.19
CA LYS A 463 13.28 -2.81 -2.89
C LYS A 463 13.69 -3.95 -1.94
N THR A 464 14.21 -3.60 -0.77
CA THR A 464 14.59 -4.61 0.24
C THR A 464 13.38 -5.27 0.88
N SER A 465 12.26 -4.55 1.09
CA SER A 465 11.03 -5.14 1.61
C SER A 465 10.44 -6.20 0.67
N LYS A 466 10.52 -6.00 -0.64
CA LYS A 466 10.10 -6.99 -1.65
C LYS A 466 10.94 -8.25 -1.58
N ARG A 467 12.26 -8.13 -1.47
CA ARG A 467 13.17 -9.28 -1.29
C ARG A 467 12.83 -10.08 -0.01
N LEU A 468 12.60 -9.38 1.10
CA LEU A 468 12.19 -10.04 2.35
C LEU A 468 10.83 -10.74 2.22
N LYS A 469 9.88 -10.13 1.51
CA LYS A 469 8.56 -10.74 1.26
C LYS A 469 8.66 -12.01 0.42
N GLU A 470 9.52 -12.04 -0.60
CA GLU A 470 9.77 -13.24 -1.40
C GLU A 470 10.32 -14.39 -0.53
N LYS A 471 11.33 -14.11 0.32
CA LYS A 471 11.87 -15.08 1.27
C LYS A 471 10.83 -15.55 2.28
N LEU A 472 10.03 -14.63 2.82
CA LEU A 472 8.93 -14.92 3.73
C LEU A 472 7.89 -15.84 3.08
N ASN A 473 7.46 -15.53 1.86
CA ASN A 473 6.48 -16.33 1.13
C ASN A 473 7.02 -17.74 0.84
N LYS A 474 8.30 -17.86 0.46
CA LYS A 474 8.97 -19.16 0.27
C LYS A 474 8.99 -19.97 1.57
N ALA A 475 9.42 -19.36 2.67
CA ALA A 475 9.47 -20.03 3.98
C ALA A 475 8.08 -20.53 4.42
N ILE A 476 7.03 -19.73 4.21
CA ILE A 476 5.66 -20.13 4.56
C ILE A 476 5.18 -21.24 3.66
N ASP A 477 5.44 -21.19 2.33
CA ASP A 477 5.07 -22.27 1.42
C ASP A 477 5.79 -23.58 1.78
N ASP A 478 7.05 -23.51 2.21
CA ASP A 478 7.78 -24.68 2.71
C ASP A 478 7.15 -25.23 4.00
N ILE A 479 6.78 -24.36 4.95
CA ILE A 479 6.08 -24.75 6.19
C ILE A 479 4.75 -25.44 5.86
N VAL A 480 3.92 -24.82 5.04
CA VAL A 480 2.58 -25.36 4.70
C VAL A 480 2.65 -26.69 3.96
N ASN A 481 3.70 -26.92 3.18
CA ASN A 481 3.92 -28.15 2.42
C ASN A 481 4.87 -29.15 3.11
N ASP A 482 5.19 -28.93 4.41
CA ASP A 482 6.09 -29.80 5.23
C ASP A 482 7.47 -30.02 4.58
N ARG A 483 7.99 -28.97 4.01
CA ARG A 483 9.36 -28.95 3.50
C ARG A 483 10.28 -28.30 4.52
N GLU A 484 11.54 -28.69 4.51
CA GLU A 484 12.56 -28.06 5.33
C GLU A 484 12.76 -26.60 4.86
N VAL A 485 12.67 -25.65 5.80
CA VAL A 485 12.88 -24.24 5.53
C VAL A 485 14.36 -23.93 5.56
N GLN A 486 14.90 -23.49 4.43
CA GLN A 486 16.25 -22.96 4.38
C GLN A 486 16.29 -21.52 4.90
N ILE A 487 17.13 -21.30 5.92
CA ILE A 487 17.30 -19.98 6.54
C ILE A 487 18.38 -19.22 5.77
N GLU A 488 17.94 -18.29 4.91
CA GLU A 488 18.79 -17.45 4.07
C GLU A 488 18.29 -16.00 4.11
N PHE A 489 19.20 -15.04 4.32
CA PHE A 489 18.86 -13.63 4.35
C PHE A 489 19.21 -12.88 3.06
#